data_a17a63a18ab99f523a83690bc5e9da08
#
_entry.id   a17a63a18ab99f523a83690bc5e9da08
#
_cell.length_a   1.000
_cell.length_b   1.000
_cell.length_c   1.000
_cell.angle_alpha   90.00
_cell.angle_beta   90.00
_cell.angle_gamma   90.00
#
_symmetry.space_group_name_H-M   'P 1'
#
loop_
_entity.id
_entity.type
_entity.pdbx_description
1 polymer ?
#
loop_
_entity_poly.entity_id
_entity_poly.type
_entity_poly.pdbx_seq_one_letter_code
_entity_poly.pdbx_strand_id
1 'polypeptide(L)'
;MTTVLDKNCASGNKVIAIGKIRDIFAGQGISEHHPASGLEEIWNVTLEQIRTAPDGSIIFPNFVDFDMLWGHRRNVEGYARGLEYFDSRLPEISPLLREDDIVFITADHGNDPTYRGTDHTRENVPVLMFGPKVTPEFIGHRKTFADIGQTIANHLGLEPMSYGTSFL
;
A
#
# COMPACT_ATOMS: atom_id res chain seq x y z
N MET A 1 12.25 -8.83 13.67
CA MET A 1 10.79 -9.14 13.85
C MET A 1 10.29 -9.65 12.52
N THR A 2 9.54 -10.75 12.49
CA THR A 2 8.96 -11.29 11.25
C THR A 2 7.77 -10.45 10.81
N THR A 3 7.80 -9.98 9.58
CA THR A 3 6.72 -9.20 8.96
C THR A 3 5.71 -10.12 8.24
N VAL A 4 4.56 -9.58 7.83
CA VAL A 4 3.62 -10.31 6.97
C VAL A 4 4.24 -10.65 5.62
N LEU A 5 5.16 -9.81 5.12
CA LEU A 5 5.91 -10.06 3.88
C LEU A 5 6.79 -11.30 4.02
N ASP A 6 7.52 -11.43 5.14
CA ASP A 6 8.34 -12.62 5.43
C ASP A 6 7.49 -13.89 5.46
N LYS A 7 6.32 -13.83 6.12
CA LYS A 7 5.42 -14.99 6.22
C LYS A 7 4.87 -15.38 4.86
N ASN A 8 4.49 -14.40 4.03
CA ASN A 8 3.98 -14.68 2.69
C ASN A 8 5.05 -15.32 1.80
N CYS A 9 6.29 -14.82 1.83
CA CYS A 9 7.40 -15.47 1.14
C CYS A 9 7.68 -16.89 1.66
N ALA A 10 7.63 -17.08 2.98
CA ALA A 10 7.85 -18.40 3.60
C ALA A 10 6.76 -19.42 3.24
N SER A 11 5.53 -18.98 2.93
CA SER A 11 4.46 -19.85 2.43
C SER A 11 4.59 -20.22 0.94
N GLY A 12 5.64 -19.70 0.26
CA GLY A 12 5.86 -19.93 -1.17
C GLY A 12 5.19 -18.94 -2.11
N ASN A 13 4.50 -17.94 -1.56
CA ASN A 13 3.84 -16.89 -2.33
C ASN A 13 4.80 -15.74 -2.68
N LYS A 14 4.40 -14.91 -3.66
CA LYS A 14 5.19 -13.75 -4.04
C LYS A 14 4.90 -12.53 -3.17
N VAL A 15 5.93 -11.73 -2.95
CA VAL A 15 5.84 -10.35 -2.49
C VAL A 15 6.55 -9.47 -3.52
N ILE A 16 5.78 -8.66 -4.21
CA ILE A 16 6.19 -7.84 -5.36
C ILE A 16 6.27 -6.39 -4.90
N ALA A 17 7.48 -5.91 -4.71
CA ALA A 17 7.75 -4.53 -4.31
C ALA A 17 7.88 -3.62 -5.54
N ILE A 18 7.18 -2.48 -5.54
CA ILE A 18 7.25 -1.48 -6.61
C ILE A 18 7.71 -0.15 -6.01
N GLY A 19 8.72 0.48 -6.63
CA GLY A 19 9.33 1.70 -6.12
C GLY A 19 10.22 1.44 -4.90
N LYS A 20 10.10 2.26 -3.85
CA LYS A 20 11.00 2.25 -2.68
C LYS A 20 10.76 1.13 -1.66
N ILE A 21 9.73 0.32 -1.80
CA ILE A 21 9.39 -0.71 -0.80
C ILE A 21 10.57 -1.64 -0.51
N ARG A 22 11.31 -2.07 -1.54
CA ARG A 22 12.47 -2.92 -1.34
C ARG A 22 13.54 -2.27 -0.44
N ASP A 23 13.78 -0.98 -0.61
CA ASP A 23 14.78 -0.25 0.17
C ASP A 23 14.32 -0.06 1.62
N ILE A 24 13.05 0.28 1.82
CA ILE A 24 12.42 0.44 3.15
C ILE A 24 12.55 -0.84 3.98
N PHE A 25 12.33 -1.99 3.37
CA PHE A 25 12.43 -3.30 4.03
C PHE A 25 13.83 -3.93 3.93
N ALA A 26 14.83 -3.22 3.40
CA ALA A 26 16.20 -3.74 3.18
C ALA A 26 16.19 -5.08 2.41
N GLY A 27 15.24 -5.26 1.52
CA GLY A 27 15.03 -6.48 0.74
C GLY A 27 14.45 -7.67 1.53
N GLN A 28 14.15 -7.51 2.83
CA GLN A 28 13.61 -8.60 3.65
C GLN A 28 12.13 -8.86 3.27
N GLY A 29 11.76 -10.13 3.09
CA GLY A 29 10.42 -10.53 2.74
C GLY A 29 9.96 -10.07 1.34
N ILE A 30 10.90 -9.74 0.44
CA ILE A 30 10.63 -9.31 -0.94
C ILE A 30 11.15 -10.38 -1.90
N SER A 31 10.27 -10.96 -2.71
CA SER A 31 10.62 -11.97 -3.71
C SER A 31 10.84 -11.39 -5.12
N GLU A 32 10.24 -10.24 -5.40
CA GLU A 32 10.33 -9.57 -6.71
C GLU A 32 10.33 -8.03 -6.52
N HIS A 33 11.08 -7.31 -7.36
CA HIS A 33 11.20 -5.85 -7.24
C HIS A 33 11.19 -5.18 -8.61
N HIS A 34 10.38 -4.12 -8.72
CA HIS A 34 10.30 -3.23 -9.89
C HIS A 34 10.72 -1.81 -9.48
N PRO A 35 11.90 -1.34 -9.91
CA PRO A 35 12.43 -0.02 -9.55
C PRO A 35 11.76 1.09 -10.38
N ALA A 36 10.47 1.33 -10.16
CA ALA A 36 9.70 2.39 -10.79
C ALA A 36 9.74 3.68 -9.98
N SER A 37 9.63 4.83 -10.63
CA SER A 37 9.59 6.15 -9.99
C SER A 37 8.60 7.09 -10.69
N GLY A 38 7.98 7.98 -9.91
CA GLY A 38 6.90 8.85 -10.37
C GLY A 38 5.54 8.15 -10.43
N LEU A 39 4.47 8.94 -10.24
CA LEU A 39 3.10 8.39 -10.15
C LEU A 39 2.73 7.50 -11.33
N GLU A 40 3.01 7.95 -12.54
CA GLU A 40 2.56 7.26 -13.77
C GLU A 40 3.25 5.90 -13.94
N GLU A 41 4.57 5.85 -13.78
CA GLU A 41 5.33 4.61 -13.96
C GLU A 41 4.96 3.59 -12.88
N ILE A 42 4.92 4.01 -11.59
CA ILE A 42 4.51 3.15 -10.48
C ILE A 42 3.11 2.60 -10.73
N TRP A 43 2.18 3.46 -11.20
CA TRP A 43 0.83 3.03 -11.51
C TRP A 43 0.77 1.98 -12.62
N ASN A 44 1.46 2.23 -13.74
CA ASN A 44 1.49 1.32 -14.87
C ASN A 44 2.07 -0.05 -14.51
N VAL A 45 3.18 -0.06 -13.75
CA VAL A 45 3.76 -1.31 -13.23
C VAL A 45 2.79 -2.00 -12.26
N THR A 46 2.10 -1.25 -11.40
CA THR A 46 1.11 -1.83 -10.48
C THR A 46 -0.01 -2.53 -11.22
N LEU A 47 -0.60 -1.90 -12.26
CA LEU A 47 -1.63 -2.52 -13.08
C LEU A 47 -1.13 -3.79 -13.79
N GLU A 48 0.09 -3.78 -14.28
CA GLU A 48 0.69 -4.95 -14.92
C GLU A 48 0.86 -6.10 -13.91
N GLN A 49 1.31 -5.78 -12.68
CA GLN A 49 1.45 -6.80 -11.65
C GLN A 49 0.09 -7.35 -11.18
N ILE A 50 -0.95 -6.54 -11.10
CA ILE A 50 -2.31 -7.03 -10.79
C ILE A 50 -2.78 -8.03 -11.86
N ARG A 51 -2.47 -7.81 -13.14
CA ARG A 51 -2.84 -8.73 -14.25
C ARG A 51 -2.09 -10.05 -14.19
N THR A 52 -0.82 -10.03 -13.82
CA THR A 52 0.12 -11.14 -14.06
C THR A 52 0.56 -11.89 -12.80
N ALA A 53 0.43 -11.30 -11.63
CA ALA A 53 0.84 -11.94 -10.38
C ALA A 53 0.01 -13.20 -10.09
N PRO A 54 0.63 -14.28 -9.58
CA PRO A 54 -0.10 -15.46 -9.14
C PRO A 54 -0.96 -15.19 -7.92
N ASP A 55 -1.96 -16.03 -7.67
CA ASP A 55 -2.80 -15.96 -6.48
C ASP A 55 -1.95 -16.04 -5.20
N GLY A 56 -2.41 -15.39 -4.13
CA GLY A 56 -1.70 -15.30 -2.87
C GLY A 56 -0.54 -14.30 -2.86
N SER A 57 -0.33 -13.55 -3.96
CA SER A 57 0.71 -12.51 -4.02
C SER A 57 0.33 -11.27 -3.21
N ILE A 58 1.34 -10.63 -2.61
CA ILE A 58 1.24 -9.25 -2.12
C ILE A 58 1.92 -8.33 -3.13
N ILE A 59 1.16 -7.41 -3.74
CA ILE A 59 1.68 -6.35 -4.60
C ILE A 59 1.74 -5.07 -3.77
N PHE A 60 2.93 -4.52 -3.59
CA PHE A 60 3.16 -3.42 -2.68
C PHE A 60 3.83 -2.23 -3.40
N PRO A 61 3.05 -1.31 -3.99
CA PRO A 61 3.57 -0.08 -4.57
C PRO A 61 3.75 1.02 -3.52
N ASN A 62 4.76 1.87 -3.71
CA ASN A 62 4.98 3.09 -2.94
C ASN A 62 4.96 4.32 -3.85
N PHE A 63 3.91 5.12 -3.76
CA PHE A 63 3.73 6.37 -4.52
C PHE A 63 4.44 7.53 -3.81
N VAL A 64 5.77 7.52 -3.88
CA VAL A 64 6.66 8.38 -3.09
C VAL A 64 6.58 9.88 -3.42
N ASP A 65 5.99 10.26 -4.55
CA ASP A 65 5.89 11.66 -4.99
C ASP A 65 5.12 12.53 -3.98
N PHE A 66 4.11 11.98 -3.31
CA PHE A 66 3.38 12.67 -2.24
C PHE A 66 4.29 13.14 -1.12
N ASP A 67 5.27 12.33 -0.75
CA ASP A 67 6.26 12.68 0.24
C ASP A 67 7.37 13.56 -0.35
N MET A 68 8.09 13.06 -1.35
CA MET A 68 9.33 13.66 -1.83
C MET A 68 9.15 14.95 -2.63
N LEU A 69 8.15 15.00 -3.52
CA LEU A 69 7.99 16.11 -4.45
C LEU A 69 7.03 17.18 -3.93
N TRP A 70 6.06 16.79 -3.10
CA TRP A 70 5.01 17.71 -2.68
C TRP A 70 4.96 17.93 -1.17
N GLY A 71 5.05 16.90 -0.36
CA GLY A 71 5.03 16.99 1.10
C GLY A 71 6.21 17.78 1.66
N HIS A 72 7.41 17.27 1.50
CA HIS A 72 8.65 17.95 1.95
C HIS A 72 8.90 19.31 1.29
N ARG A 73 8.41 19.53 0.09
CA ARG A 73 8.57 20.78 -0.65
C ARG A 73 7.43 21.76 -0.44
N ARG A 74 6.45 21.41 0.39
CA ARG A 74 5.26 22.25 0.69
C ARG A 74 4.55 22.71 -0.58
N ASN A 75 4.50 21.84 -1.58
CA ASN A 75 3.83 22.08 -2.84
C ASN A 75 2.37 21.59 -2.75
N VAL A 76 1.51 22.41 -2.16
CA VAL A 76 0.07 22.12 -1.94
C VAL A 76 -0.64 21.79 -3.25
N GLU A 77 -0.40 22.60 -4.29
CA GLU A 77 -1.03 22.42 -5.60
C GLU A 77 -0.60 21.11 -6.28
N GLY A 78 0.70 20.78 -6.20
CA GLY A 78 1.23 19.51 -6.71
C GLY A 78 0.63 18.32 -5.97
N TYR A 79 0.49 18.41 -4.64
CA TYR A 79 -0.12 17.37 -3.81
C TYR A 79 -1.59 17.14 -4.21
N ALA A 80 -2.37 18.21 -4.35
CA ALA A 80 -3.77 18.15 -4.77
C ALA A 80 -3.92 17.51 -6.16
N ARG A 81 -3.13 17.97 -7.14
CA ARG A 81 -3.13 17.38 -8.50
C ARG A 81 -2.70 15.91 -8.49
N GLY A 82 -1.77 15.54 -7.62
CA GLY A 82 -1.36 14.15 -7.43
C GLY A 82 -2.51 13.28 -6.95
N LEU A 83 -3.30 13.75 -5.97
CA LEU A 83 -4.49 13.05 -5.49
C LEU A 83 -5.56 12.92 -6.58
N GLU A 84 -5.84 14.00 -7.33
CA GLU A 84 -6.78 13.98 -8.45
C GLU A 84 -6.34 12.98 -9.54
N TYR A 85 -5.04 12.97 -9.86
CA TYR A 85 -4.48 11.99 -10.79
C TYR A 85 -4.66 10.56 -10.28
N PHE A 86 -4.30 10.30 -9.02
CA PHE A 86 -4.43 8.98 -8.40
C PHE A 86 -5.88 8.50 -8.42
N ASP A 87 -6.81 9.37 -8.00
CA ASP A 87 -8.25 9.07 -7.99
C ASP A 87 -8.78 8.75 -9.39
N SER A 88 -8.36 9.52 -10.40
CA SER A 88 -8.76 9.31 -11.79
C SER A 88 -8.33 7.95 -12.38
N ARG A 89 -7.27 7.37 -11.81
CA ARG A 89 -6.73 6.08 -12.23
C ARG A 89 -7.32 4.88 -11.46
N LEU A 90 -7.93 5.10 -10.28
CA LEU A 90 -8.51 4.02 -9.46
C LEU A 90 -9.49 3.10 -10.20
N PRO A 91 -10.38 3.62 -11.08
CA PRO A 91 -11.29 2.77 -11.84
C PRO A 91 -10.60 1.71 -12.72
N GLU A 92 -9.31 1.88 -13.05
CA GLU A 92 -8.57 0.91 -13.85
C GLU A 92 -8.26 -0.40 -13.09
N ILE A 93 -8.28 -0.35 -11.75
CA ILE A 93 -8.02 -1.52 -10.90
C ILE A 93 -9.20 -2.49 -10.93
N SER A 94 -10.42 -1.98 -10.76
CA SER A 94 -11.61 -2.81 -10.54
C SER A 94 -11.81 -3.94 -11.57
N PRO A 95 -11.64 -3.71 -12.89
CA PRO A 95 -11.81 -4.77 -13.87
C PRO A 95 -10.69 -5.82 -13.89
N LEU A 96 -9.60 -5.58 -13.15
CA LEU A 96 -8.45 -6.48 -13.06
C LEU A 96 -8.50 -7.37 -11.82
N LEU A 97 -9.31 -7.01 -10.82
CA LEU A 97 -9.41 -7.76 -9.57
C LEU A 97 -10.08 -9.12 -9.80
N ARG A 98 -9.51 -10.14 -9.19
CA ARG A 98 -10.10 -11.46 -9.07
C ARG A 98 -11.09 -11.46 -7.89
N GLU A 99 -11.92 -12.49 -7.83
CA GLU A 99 -13.03 -12.58 -6.87
C GLU A 99 -12.60 -12.36 -5.40
N ASP A 100 -11.45 -12.88 -5.01
CA ASP A 100 -10.94 -12.82 -3.65
C ASP A 100 -9.87 -11.74 -3.41
N ASP A 101 -9.59 -10.90 -4.42
CA ASP A 101 -8.61 -9.84 -4.24
C ASP A 101 -9.12 -8.74 -3.31
N ILE A 102 -8.22 -8.23 -2.45
CA ILE A 102 -8.46 -7.05 -1.63
C ILE A 102 -7.38 -5.99 -1.90
N VAL A 103 -7.78 -4.74 -1.91
CA VAL A 103 -6.91 -3.59 -2.13
C VAL A 103 -6.94 -2.70 -0.89
N PHE A 104 -5.76 -2.33 -0.39
CA PHE A 104 -5.60 -1.32 0.65
C PHE A 104 -4.99 -0.05 0.06
N ILE A 105 -5.53 1.10 0.45
CA ILE A 105 -4.91 2.41 0.24
C ILE A 105 -4.65 3.00 1.61
N THR A 106 -3.39 3.28 1.89
CA THR A 106 -2.96 3.84 3.17
C THR A 106 -1.69 4.69 2.99
N ALA A 107 -1.16 5.23 4.07
CA ALA A 107 0.14 5.87 4.11
C ALA A 107 0.94 5.38 5.33
N ASP A 108 2.25 5.48 5.27
CA ASP A 108 3.17 5.12 6.36
C ASP A 108 3.33 6.24 7.40
N HIS A 109 3.10 7.50 7.01
CA HIS A 109 3.11 8.69 7.87
C HIS A 109 2.35 9.86 7.21
N GLY A 110 2.20 10.96 7.94
CA GLY A 110 1.71 12.23 7.44
C GLY A 110 2.83 13.09 6.84
N ASN A 111 2.50 13.86 5.84
CA ASN A 111 3.37 14.92 5.32
C ASN A 111 2.49 16.05 4.75
N ASP A 112 1.90 16.85 5.65
CA ASP A 112 0.99 17.93 5.30
C ASP A 112 1.74 19.07 4.56
N PRO A 113 1.46 19.29 3.28
CA PRO A 113 2.14 20.32 2.50
C PRO A 113 1.76 21.76 2.93
N THR A 114 0.75 21.94 3.78
CA THR A 114 0.36 23.24 4.33
C THR A 114 1.06 23.59 5.64
N TYR A 115 1.71 22.60 6.27
CA TYR A 115 2.38 22.80 7.54
C TYR A 115 3.75 23.48 7.36
N ARG A 116 4.22 24.21 8.40
CA ARG A 116 5.53 24.87 8.38
C ARG A 116 6.69 23.88 8.41
N GLY A 117 7.84 24.31 7.92
CA GLY A 117 9.06 23.48 7.89
C GLY A 117 9.05 22.48 6.74
N THR A 118 9.95 21.51 6.76
CA THR A 118 10.15 20.52 5.70
C THR A 118 10.06 19.06 6.20
N ASP A 119 9.85 18.88 7.51
CA ASP A 119 9.77 17.55 8.11
C ASP A 119 8.39 16.92 7.91
N HIS A 120 8.30 15.62 8.14
CA HIS A 120 7.02 14.92 8.20
C HIS A 120 6.10 15.52 9.26
N THR A 121 4.80 15.44 9.04
CA THR A 121 3.80 15.88 10.02
C THR A 121 3.15 14.67 10.69
N ARG A 122 2.59 14.90 11.89
CA ARG A 122 1.97 13.84 12.68
C ARG A 122 0.46 13.83 12.45
N GLU A 123 0.05 13.07 11.44
CA GLU A 123 -1.34 12.94 11.04
C GLU A 123 -1.86 11.52 11.25
N ASN A 124 -3.17 11.39 11.37
CA ASN A 124 -3.81 10.11 11.13
C ASN A 124 -3.77 9.82 9.63
N VAL A 125 -3.37 8.62 9.27
CA VAL A 125 -3.36 8.20 7.88
C VAL A 125 -4.66 7.49 7.52
N PRO A 126 -5.14 7.56 6.25
CA PRO A 126 -6.31 6.84 5.82
C PRO A 126 -6.05 5.33 5.80
N VAL A 127 -7.09 4.54 6.03
CA VAL A 127 -7.12 3.11 5.69
C VAL A 127 -8.40 2.87 4.92
N LEU A 128 -8.26 2.73 3.60
CA LEU A 128 -9.35 2.38 2.70
C LEU A 128 -9.14 0.95 2.23
N MET A 129 -10.19 0.14 2.25
CA MET A 129 -10.15 -1.23 1.77
C MET A 129 -11.32 -1.47 0.82
N PHE A 130 -11.05 -2.08 -0.32
CA PHE A 130 -12.07 -2.50 -1.28
C PHE A 130 -11.67 -3.78 -2.01
N GLY A 131 -12.63 -4.39 -2.65
CA GLY A 131 -12.46 -5.61 -3.44
C GLY A 131 -13.82 -6.20 -3.78
N PRO A 132 -13.91 -7.17 -4.71
CA PRO A 132 -15.19 -7.70 -5.17
C PRO A 132 -16.09 -8.27 -4.07
N LYS A 133 -15.51 -8.87 -3.03
CA LYS A 133 -16.24 -9.44 -1.87
C LYS A 133 -16.21 -8.54 -0.62
N VAL A 134 -15.60 -7.36 -0.70
CA VAL A 134 -15.52 -6.47 0.46
C VAL A 134 -16.85 -5.74 0.65
N THR A 135 -17.46 -5.91 1.82
CA THR A 135 -18.66 -5.16 2.19
C THR A 135 -18.26 -3.78 2.70
N PRO A 136 -18.82 -2.69 2.14
CA PRO A 136 -18.53 -1.34 2.62
C PRO A 136 -19.00 -1.15 4.06
N GLU A 137 -18.06 -0.83 4.95
CA GLU A 137 -18.35 -0.51 6.35
C GLU A 137 -17.32 0.46 6.93
N PHE A 138 -17.68 1.13 8.02
CA PHE A 138 -16.77 1.96 8.78
C PHE A 138 -15.98 1.10 9.77
N ILE A 139 -14.71 0.86 9.49
CA ILE A 139 -13.82 0.02 10.32
C ILE A 139 -13.29 0.73 11.59
N GLY A 140 -13.73 1.96 11.85
CA GLY A 140 -13.33 2.74 13.02
C GLY A 140 -11.88 3.24 12.97
N HIS A 141 -11.44 3.84 14.09
CA HIS A 141 -10.04 4.23 14.26
C HIS A 141 -9.20 3.02 14.67
N ARG A 142 -8.19 2.70 13.86
CA ARG A 142 -7.26 1.62 14.15
C ARG A 142 -6.13 2.11 15.08
N LYS A 143 -5.68 1.25 15.97
CA LYS A 143 -4.68 1.62 17.00
C LYS A 143 -3.25 1.51 16.52
N THR A 144 -3.01 0.70 15.49
CA THR A 144 -1.66 0.39 15.02
C THR A 144 -1.67 0.04 13.53
N PHE A 145 -0.59 0.37 12.82
CA PHE A 145 -0.34 -0.09 11.44
C PHE A 145 -0.31 -1.62 11.31
N ALA A 146 0.02 -2.33 12.40
CA ALA A 146 0.03 -3.77 12.43
C ALA A 146 -1.35 -4.40 12.15
N ASP A 147 -2.44 -3.65 12.31
CA ASP A 147 -3.79 -4.12 12.01
C ASP A 147 -3.95 -4.47 10.53
N ILE A 148 -3.33 -3.69 9.61
CA ILE A 148 -3.30 -4.00 8.18
C ILE A 148 -2.53 -5.31 7.94
N GLY A 149 -1.35 -5.45 8.55
CA GLY A 149 -0.54 -6.66 8.43
C GLY A 149 -1.26 -7.91 8.95
N GLN A 150 -1.97 -7.79 10.09
CA GLN A 150 -2.78 -8.90 10.61
C GLN A 150 -3.98 -9.21 9.71
N THR A 151 -4.61 -8.19 9.11
CA THR A 151 -5.71 -8.38 8.17
C THR A 151 -5.25 -9.11 6.90
N ILE A 152 -4.10 -8.73 6.35
CA ILE A 152 -3.48 -9.42 5.21
C ILE A 152 -3.14 -10.87 5.58
N ALA A 153 -2.56 -11.11 6.76
CA ALA A 153 -2.25 -12.47 7.21
C ALA A 153 -3.51 -13.33 7.33
N ASN A 154 -4.59 -12.78 7.90
CA ASN A 154 -5.87 -13.47 7.99
C ASN A 154 -6.45 -13.79 6.60
N HIS A 155 -6.46 -12.81 5.70
CA HIS A 155 -6.98 -12.97 4.34
C HIS A 155 -6.23 -14.05 3.54
N LEU A 156 -4.92 -14.09 3.65
CA LEU A 156 -4.06 -15.05 2.94
C LEU A 156 -3.92 -16.41 3.66
N GLY A 157 -4.64 -16.63 4.77
CA GLY A 157 -4.56 -17.87 5.54
C GLY A 157 -3.18 -18.13 6.15
N LEU A 158 -2.42 -17.07 6.43
CA LEU A 158 -1.10 -17.17 7.07
C LEU A 158 -1.24 -17.30 8.59
N GLU A 159 -0.22 -17.84 9.24
CA GLU A 159 -0.13 -17.82 10.70
C GLU A 159 -0.27 -16.38 11.25
N PRO A 160 -1.03 -16.18 12.33
CA PRO A 160 -1.26 -14.86 12.89
C PRO A 160 0.03 -14.08 13.19
N MET A 161 -0.02 -12.76 13.00
CA MET A 161 1.06 -11.89 13.40
C MET A 161 1.11 -11.72 14.92
N SER A 162 2.30 -11.35 15.46
CA SER A 162 2.46 -11.12 16.91
C SER A 162 1.72 -9.86 17.40
N TYR A 163 1.34 -8.98 16.49
CA TYR A 163 0.69 -7.68 16.77
C TYR A 163 -0.38 -7.39 15.73
N GLY A 164 -1.32 -6.54 16.11
CA GLY A 164 -2.42 -6.12 15.27
C GLY A 164 -3.69 -6.95 15.46
N THR A 165 -4.80 -6.39 15.02
CA THR A 165 -6.12 -7.03 15.02
C THR A 165 -6.69 -6.93 13.63
N SER A 166 -7.06 -8.07 13.03
CA SER A 166 -7.75 -8.11 11.75
C SER A 166 -9.09 -7.36 11.83
N PHE A 167 -9.47 -6.76 10.72
CA PHE A 167 -10.77 -6.13 10.52
C PHE A 167 -11.52 -6.72 9.30
N LEU A 168 -11.20 -7.98 8.98
CA LEU A 168 -11.99 -8.91 8.17
C LEU A 168 -12.63 -9.93 9.07
#